data_6c2cda00832113ccbf3fb4e2ec4a8fbc
#
_entry.id   6c2cda00832113ccbf3fb4e2ec4a8fbc
#
_cell.length_a   1.000
_cell.length_b   1.000
_cell.length_c   1.000
_cell.angle_alpha   90.00
_cell.angle_beta   90.00
_cell.angle_gamma   90.00
#
_symmetry.space_group_name_H-M   'P 1'
#
loop_
_entity.id
_entity.type
_entity.pdbx_description
1 polymer ?
#
loop_
_entity_poly.entity_id
_entity_poly.type
_entity_poly.pdbx_seq_one_letter_code
_entity_poly.pdbx_strand_id
1 'polypeptide(L)'
;MQRTTHRPRLLTRPGVVALAATVALTAGACAKSEDDASKDTQSPAAAGAEQKVVTPKPGSKTCAIDAYGAEKLDLKNATVGFSQSEKEANPFRIAETQSIKDEAKKRGVKLLTANAQSQFSKQISDVQDLLAKGADLLVIATLNSDGWDPVLQAAAAKKVPIVTIDRKINATACKDYVSFIASDFVEQGRRAADQMIEATGGKGEVAILLGSAGNNVTTERTKGFKERIAEKAPELKVVFEQTGDFAREKGQQVTEQLIQSKPGIKGIYAENDEMGLGAVAALKGAGKKAGDVKIVTVDGTRNAVQGIVDGWISGVIESNPRFGPLAFQTLDTFTKGEDVPQDVIIQDSAYDADNAKTEIAKAY
;
A
#
# COMPACT_ATOMS: atom_id res chain seq x y z
N MET A 1 30.22 38.75 46.40
CA MET A 1 29.76 38.79 47.78
C MET A 1 28.65 37.79 47.96
N GLN A 2 28.95 36.86 48.80
CA GLN A 2 28.24 35.95 49.73
C GLN A 2 27.33 34.91 49.07
N ARG A 3 27.80 33.79 49.06
CA ARG A 3 27.65 32.43 49.65
C ARG A 3 26.61 32.34 50.79
N THR A 4 25.65 31.42 50.68
CA THR A 4 25.35 30.51 51.80
C THR A 4 24.73 29.22 51.30
N THR A 5 25.41 28.17 51.71
CA THR A 5 25.12 26.74 51.67
C THR A 5 24.16 26.36 52.79
N HIS A 6 23.30 25.37 52.60
CA HIS A 6 22.95 24.37 53.62
C HIS A 6 22.33 23.10 53.05
N ARG A 7 23.04 22.01 53.23
CA ARG A 7 22.59 20.59 53.36
C ARG A 7 22.79 20.18 54.79
N PRO A 8 22.46 18.98 55.26
CA PRO A 8 21.32 18.06 55.12
C PRO A 8 20.79 17.55 56.48
N ARG A 9 19.76 16.72 56.54
CA ARG A 9 19.61 15.75 57.67
C ARG A 9 18.91 14.47 57.25
N LEU A 10 19.64 13.37 57.43
CA LEU A 10 19.17 11.98 57.55
C LEU A 10 18.55 11.75 58.94
N LEU A 11 17.61 10.79 59.05
CA LEU A 11 17.36 9.94 60.22
C LEU A 11 16.38 8.84 59.81
N THR A 12 16.84 7.63 59.58
CA THR A 12 16.91 6.40 60.41
C THR A 12 15.61 5.61 60.58
N ARG A 13 15.70 4.35 60.15
CA ARG A 13 14.83 3.18 60.39
C ARG A 13 14.85 2.79 61.91
N PRO A 14 13.94 1.94 62.46
CA PRO A 14 13.82 0.49 62.25
C PRO A 14 12.36 -0.02 62.37
N GLY A 15 11.89 -1.22 62.08
CA GLY A 15 12.38 -2.56 62.21
C GLY A 15 11.18 -3.53 62.22
N VAL A 16 11.31 -4.63 61.54
CA VAL A 16 10.94 -6.03 61.83
C VAL A 16 9.68 -6.35 62.66
N VAL A 17 8.80 -7.23 62.14
CA VAL A 17 8.50 -8.57 62.66
C VAL A 17 7.67 -9.40 61.68
N ALA A 18 8.11 -10.62 61.42
CA ALA A 18 7.47 -11.69 60.68
C ALA A 18 6.46 -12.45 61.56
N LEU A 19 5.40 -12.95 60.98
CA LEU A 19 4.77 -14.18 61.50
C LEU A 19 4.15 -14.97 60.34
N ALA A 20 4.61 -16.20 60.23
CA ALA A 20 4.09 -17.25 59.37
C ALA A 20 2.90 -17.96 60.02
N ALA A 21 1.88 -18.30 59.25
CA ALA A 21 1.00 -19.40 59.63
C ALA A 21 0.43 -20.04 58.35
N THR A 22 0.82 -21.27 58.13
CA THR A 22 0.30 -22.27 57.19
C THR A 22 -1.05 -22.81 57.67
N VAL A 23 -2.05 -22.91 56.82
CA VAL A 23 -3.06 -24.00 56.85
C VAL A 23 -3.51 -24.34 55.44
N ALA A 24 -3.59 -25.62 55.18
CA ALA A 24 -3.88 -26.26 53.90
C ALA A 24 -5.35 -26.62 53.71
N LEU A 25 -5.68 -26.90 52.43
CA LEU A 25 -6.77 -27.74 51.86
C LEU A 25 -8.22 -27.21 51.97
N THR A 26 -8.87 -27.01 50.83
CA THR A 26 -9.73 -28.03 50.16
C THR A 26 -10.25 -27.54 48.81
N ALA A 27 -10.54 -28.49 47.95
CA ALA A 27 -11.01 -28.39 46.59
C ALA A 27 -12.39 -27.72 46.40
N GLY A 28 -12.59 -27.14 45.23
CA GLY A 28 -13.95 -26.84 44.76
C GLY A 28 -14.04 -25.84 43.62
N ALA A 29 -14.06 -26.37 42.39
CA ALA A 29 -14.87 -25.93 41.27
C ALA A 29 -14.90 -24.47 40.77
N CYS A 30 -14.57 -24.34 39.46
CA CYS A 30 -15.12 -23.41 38.45
C CYS A 30 -15.14 -21.90 38.78
N ALA A 31 -14.11 -21.23 38.26
CA ALA A 31 -14.22 -19.84 37.85
C ALA A 31 -13.64 -19.73 36.43
N LYS A 32 -14.48 -19.35 35.49
CA LYS A 32 -14.14 -18.87 34.17
C LYS A 32 -13.18 -17.68 34.31
N SER A 33 -11.96 -17.80 33.86
CA SER A 33 -11.12 -16.66 33.56
C SER A 33 -11.34 -16.29 32.11
N GLU A 34 -11.95 -15.15 31.90
CA GLU A 34 -11.94 -14.45 30.62
C GLU A 34 -10.57 -13.78 30.49
N ASP A 35 -9.62 -14.48 29.88
CA ASP A 35 -8.47 -13.90 29.22
C ASP A 35 -8.64 -14.20 27.72
N ASP A 36 -9.47 -13.37 27.10
CA ASP A 36 -9.59 -13.31 25.64
C ASP A 36 -8.45 -12.43 25.09
N ALA A 37 -7.24 -12.95 25.13
CA ALA A 37 -6.18 -12.48 24.28
C ALA A 37 -6.53 -12.88 22.86
N SER A 38 -7.08 -11.94 22.10
CA SER A 38 -7.26 -12.03 20.65
C SER A 38 -5.96 -12.49 20.02
N LYS A 39 -5.86 -13.79 19.79
CA LYS A 39 -4.93 -14.33 18.80
C LYS A 39 -5.43 -13.85 17.46
N ASP A 40 -4.78 -12.80 16.95
CA ASP A 40 -4.79 -12.47 15.53
C ASP A 40 -4.28 -13.72 14.79
N THR A 41 -5.20 -14.58 14.42
CA THR A 41 -4.98 -15.61 13.42
C THR A 41 -4.90 -14.88 12.08
N GLN A 42 -3.69 -14.42 11.73
CA GLN A 42 -3.36 -14.17 10.33
C GLN A 42 -3.69 -15.45 9.57
N SER A 43 -4.84 -15.48 8.93
CA SER A 43 -5.13 -16.49 7.91
C SER A 43 -4.01 -16.43 6.87
N PRO A 44 -3.45 -17.57 6.46
CA PRO A 44 -2.48 -17.56 5.38
C PRO A 44 -3.13 -16.85 4.19
N ALA A 45 -2.45 -15.82 3.68
CA ALA A 45 -2.85 -15.14 2.46
C ALA A 45 -3.21 -16.20 1.43
N ALA A 46 -4.42 -16.17 0.92
CA ALA A 46 -4.89 -17.11 -0.09
C ALA A 46 -3.83 -17.16 -1.18
N ALA A 47 -3.31 -18.36 -1.46
CA ALA A 47 -2.37 -18.58 -2.54
C ALA A 47 -3.00 -17.99 -3.80
N GLY A 48 -2.45 -16.85 -4.25
CA GLY A 48 -3.11 -15.95 -5.17
C GLY A 48 -3.46 -16.64 -6.48
N ALA A 49 -4.64 -16.38 -6.97
CA ALA A 49 -4.94 -16.57 -8.37
C ALA A 49 -3.83 -15.87 -9.18
N GLU A 50 -3.37 -16.53 -10.24
CA GLU A 50 -2.36 -16.00 -11.15
C GLU A 50 -2.79 -14.59 -11.60
N GLN A 51 -1.93 -13.58 -11.41
CA GLN A 51 -2.24 -12.22 -11.80
C GLN A 51 -2.44 -12.15 -13.31
N LYS A 52 -3.60 -11.66 -13.72
CA LYS A 52 -3.83 -11.39 -15.14
C LYS A 52 -3.10 -10.13 -15.51
N VAL A 53 -2.37 -10.20 -16.61
CA VAL A 53 -1.68 -9.06 -17.21
C VAL A 53 -2.46 -8.61 -18.44
N VAL A 54 -2.64 -7.32 -18.61
CA VAL A 54 -3.16 -6.78 -19.85
C VAL A 54 -2.12 -7.05 -20.93
N THR A 55 -2.47 -7.82 -21.94
CA THR A 55 -1.58 -8.11 -23.07
C THR A 55 -1.09 -6.80 -23.65
N PRO A 56 0.24 -6.60 -23.84
CA PRO A 56 0.76 -5.36 -24.39
C PRO A 56 0.05 -5.03 -25.71
N LYS A 57 -0.35 -3.77 -25.87
CA LYS A 57 -0.93 -3.30 -27.14
C LYS A 57 0.08 -3.55 -28.26
N PRO A 58 -0.37 -3.86 -29.49
CA PRO A 58 0.53 -3.94 -30.65
C PRO A 58 1.40 -2.69 -30.74
N GLY A 59 2.74 -2.87 -30.82
CA GLY A 59 3.70 -1.77 -30.82
C GLY A 59 4.20 -1.34 -29.44
N SER A 60 3.86 -2.05 -28.35
CA SER A 60 4.49 -1.85 -27.03
C SER A 60 6.00 -2.03 -27.15
N LYS A 61 6.74 -1.11 -26.51
CA LYS A 61 8.20 -1.15 -26.49
C LYS A 61 8.69 -2.28 -25.56
N THR A 62 9.75 -2.95 -26.00
CA THR A 62 10.48 -3.94 -25.19
C THR A 62 11.85 -3.40 -24.79
N CYS A 63 12.48 -4.08 -23.84
CA CYS A 63 13.85 -3.84 -23.42
C CYS A 63 14.66 -5.10 -23.63
N ALA A 64 15.69 -5.01 -24.47
CA ALA A 64 16.69 -6.04 -24.67
C ALA A 64 17.87 -5.82 -23.71
N ILE A 65 18.51 -6.91 -23.27
CA ILE A 65 19.62 -6.84 -22.32
C ILE A 65 20.81 -6.05 -22.86
N ASP A 66 21.12 -6.21 -24.15
CA ASP A 66 22.23 -5.47 -24.81
C ASP A 66 21.92 -3.98 -24.93
N ALA A 67 20.64 -3.61 -25.17
CA ALA A 67 20.23 -2.20 -25.23
C ALA A 67 20.29 -1.53 -23.86
N TYR A 68 20.04 -2.26 -22.79
CA TYR A 68 20.19 -1.77 -21.41
C TYR A 68 21.65 -1.73 -20.96
N GLY A 69 22.50 -2.58 -21.52
CA GLY A 69 23.92 -2.69 -21.19
C GLY A 69 24.23 -3.59 -19.98
N ALA A 70 23.32 -4.50 -19.64
CA ALA A 70 23.51 -5.49 -18.57
C ALA A 70 24.15 -6.79 -19.10
N GLU A 71 24.61 -7.63 -18.19
CA GLU A 71 25.15 -8.95 -18.49
C GLU A 71 24.15 -10.06 -18.19
N LYS A 72 24.20 -11.15 -18.97
CA LYS A 72 23.38 -12.33 -18.69
C LYS A 72 23.82 -12.98 -17.39
N LEU A 73 22.88 -13.42 -16.59
CA LEU A 73 23.14 -14.15 -15.35
C LEU A 73 22.00 -15.15 -15.06
N ASP A 74 22.32 -16.17 -14.26
CA ASP A 74 21.31 -17.08 -13.72
C ASP A 74 20.72 -16.50 -12.44
N LEU A 75 19.43 -16.22 -12.46
CA LEU A 75 18.72 -15.62 -11.34
C LEU A 75 18.88 -16.41 -10.03
N LYS A 76 19.07 -17.74 -10.08
CA LYS A 76 19.28 -18.57 -8.89
C LYS A 76 20.59 -18.27 -8.16
N ASN A 77 21.58 -17.79 -8.89
CA ASN A 77 22.90 -17.44 -8.37
C ASN A 77 23.01 -15.94 -8.02
N ALA A 78 21.98 -15.16 -8.36
CA ALA A 78 21.95 -13.72 -8.16
C ALA A 78 21.46 -13.33 -6.77
N THR A 79 21.88 -12.16 -6.34
CA THR A 79 21.34 -11.46 -5.18
C THR A 79 20.39 -10.37 -5.66
N VAL A 80 19.11 -10.47 -5.31
CA VAL A 80 18.11 -9.43 -5.62
C VAL A 80 17.99 -8.48 -4.43
N GLY A 81 18.14 -7.19 -4.67
CA GLY A 81 17.82 -6.13 -3.71
C GLY A 81 16.37 -5.67 -3.87
N PHE A 82 15.61 -5.65 -2.80
CA PHE A 82 14.25 -5.09 -2.76
C PHE A 82 14.19 -3.87 -1.86
N SER A 83 13.72 -2.74 -2.40
CA SER A 83 13.49 -1.51 -1.67
C SER A 83 12.00 -1.22 -1.55
N GLN A 84 11.46 -1.30 -0.32
CA GLN A 84 10.10 -0.89 0.01
C GLN A 84 10.05 0.62 0.30
N SER A 85 9.06 1.32 -0.25
CA SER A 85 8.89 2.78 -0.09
C SER A 85 8.40 3.19 1.29
N GLU A 86 7.40 2.49 1.81
CA GLU A 86 6.64 2.92 2.98
C GLU A 86 6.71 1.89 4.11
N LYS A 87 6.27 2.33 5.30
CA LYS A 87 6.10 1.42 6.43
C LYS A 87 5.15 0.28 6.06
N GLU A 88 5.47 -0.93 6.46
CA GLU A 88 4.58 -2.08 6.38
C GLU A 88 3.52 -2.00 7.48
N ALA A 89 2.71 -0.92 7.43
CA ALA A 89 1.67 -0.61 8.42
C ALA A 89 0.25 -0.70 7.84
N ASN A 90 0.14 -0.81 6.50
CA ASN A 90 -1.12 -1.02 5.83
C ASN A 90 -1.12 -2.34 5.04
N PRO A 91 -2.30 -2.92 4.76
CA PRO A 91 -2.39 -4.22 4.08
C PRO A 91 -1.70 -4.27 2.72
N PHE A 92 -1.75 -3.18 1.93
CA PHE A 92 -1.10 -3.12 0.62
C PHE A 92 0.41 -3.35 0.74
N ARG A 93 1.10 -2.58 1.60
CA ARG A 93 2.57 -2.68 1.76
C ARG A 93 3.01 -3.98 2.41
N ILE A 94 2.19 -4.53 3.32
CA ILE A 94 2.42 -5.86 3.92
C ILE A 94 2.35 -6.93 2.83
N ALA A 95 1.29 -6.94 2.02
CA ALA A 95 1.08 -7.92 0.97
C ALA A 95 2.13 -7.79 -0.16
N GLU A 96 2.52 -6.57 -0.53
CA GLU A 96 3.56 -6.29 -1.51
C GLU A 96 4.91 -6.87 -1.07
N THR A 97 5.36 -6.53 0.14
CA THR A 97 6.62 -7.05 0.68
C THR A 97 6.59 -8.58 0.83
N GLN A 98 5.47 -9.13 1.32
CA GLN A 98 5.33 -10.56 1.48
C GLN A 98 5.40 -11.29 0.14
N SER A 99 4.74 -10.76 -0.90
CA SER A 99 4.77 -11.31 -2.25
C SER A 99 6.19 -11.41 -2.82
N ILE A 100 7.01 -10.38 -2.64
CA ILE A 100 8.42 -10.37 -3.06
C ILE A 100 9.23 -11.42 -2.28
N LYS A 101 9.06 -11.49 -0.95
CA LYS A 101 9.75 -12.46 -0.09
C LYS A 101 9.39 -13.91 -0.44
N ASP A 102 8.10 -14.17 -0.66
CA ASP A 102 7.60 -15.51 -0.98
C ASP A 102 8.10 -15.98 -2.34
N GLU A 103 8.10 -15.12 -3.36
CA GLU A 103 8.57 -15.49 -4.68
C GLU A 103 10.10 -15.69 -4.71
N ALA A 104 10.87 -14.86 -4.00
CA ALA A 104 12.30 -15.07 -3.83
C ALA A 104 12.60 -16.44 -3.17
N LYS A 105 11.88 -16.75 -2.09
CA LYS A 105 12.00 -18.05 -1.40
C LYS A 105 11.61 -19.22 -2.31
N LYS A 106 10.50 -19.09 -3.03
CA LYS A 106 10.00 -20.12 -3.96
C LYS A 106 11.01 -20.44 -5.06
N ARG A 107 11.71 -19.42 -5.58
CA ARG A 107 12.74 -19.57 -6.61
C ARG A 107 14.13 -19.90 -6.07
N GLY A 108 14.33 -19.86 -4.75
CA GLY A 108 15.64 -20.08 -4.12
C GLY A 108 16.63 -18.95 -4.37
N VAL A 109 16.13 -17.71 -4.60
CA VAL A 109 16.93 -16.52 -4.88
C VAL A 109 17.31 -15.82 -3.58
N LYS A 110 18.56 -15.38 -3.45
CA LYS A 110 19.01 -14.59 -2.32
C LYS A 110 18.39 -13.18 -2.39
N LEU A 111 17.66 -12.78 -1.34
CA LEU A 111 17.00 -11.49 -1.24
C LEU A 111 17.61 -10.63 -0.15
N LEU A 112 17.99 -9.40 -0.50
CA LEU A 112 18.30 -8.31 0.43
C LEU A 112 17.10 -7.35 0.45
N THR A 113 16.69 -6.91 1.63
CA THR A 113 15.54 -6.01 1.77
C THR A 113 15.92 -4.75 2.51
N ALA A 114 15.31 -3.62 2.09
CA ALA A 114 15.37 -2.35 2.78
C ALA A 114 13.98 -1.71 2.78
N ASN A 115 13.69 -0.88 3.80
CA ASN A 115 12.41 -0.18 3.92
C ASN A 115 12.66 1.29 4.24
N ALA A 116 12.20 2.17 3.37
CA ALA A 116 12.41 3.61 3.46
C ALA A 116 11.60 4.31 4.54
N GLN A 117 10.62 3.62 5.14
CA GLN A 117 9.78 4.17 6.22
C GLN A 117 9.08 5.48 5.83
N SER A 118 8.66 5.61 4.56
CA SER A 118 8.07 6.81 3.99
C SER A 118 9.02 8.03 3.95
N GLN A 119 10.33 7.79 3.89
CA GLN A 119 11.35 8.84 3.78
C GLN A 119 12.14 8.67 2.50
N PHE A 120 11.96 9.56 1.53
CA PHE A 120 12.57 9.41 0.21
C PHE A 120 14.11 9.46 0.25
N SER A 121 14.69 10.35 1.06
CA SER A 121 16.15 10.39 1.23
C SER A 121 16.73 9.10 1.78
N LYS A 122 15.96 8.45 2.68
CA LYS A 122 16.32 7.12 3.19
C LYS A 122 16.22 6.07 2.07
N GLN A 123 15.20 6.13 1.20
CA GLN A 123 15.07 5.19 0.09
C GLN A 123 16.29 5.24 -0.84
N ILE A 124 16.76 6.45 -1.18
CA ILE A 124 17.96 6.65 -1.99
C ILE A 124 19.18 5.99 -1.32
N SER A 125 19.39 6.25 -0.01
CA SER A 125 20.50 5.65 0.75
C SER A 125 20.36 4.13 0.85
N ASP A 126 19.15 3.62 1.12
CA ASP A 126 18.86 2.19 1.22
C ASP A 126 19.21 1.44 -0.08
N VAL A 127 18.86 2.00 -1.24
CA VAL A 127 19.17 1.37 -2.53
C VAL A 127 20.68 1.40 -2.83
N GLN A 128 21.36 2.49 -2.48
CA GLN A 128 22.83 2.56 -2.59
C GLN A 128 23.51 1.51 -1.69
N ASP A 129 22.97 1.29 -0.48
CA ASP A 129 23.44 0.23 0.42
C ASP A 129 23.18 -1.17 -0.12
N LEU A 130 22.04 -1.42 -0.76
CA LEU A 130 21.77 -2.69 -1.44
C LEU A 130 22.81 -2.96 -2.55
N LEU A 131 23.12 -1.95 -3.36
CA LEU A 131 24.17 -2.01 -4.38
C LEU A 131 25.56 -2.25 -3.79
N ALA A 132 25.86 -1.63 -2.64
CA ALA A 132 27.13 -1.82 -1.94
C ALA A 132 27.26 -3.23 -1.32
N LYS A 133 26.15 -3.83 -0.92
CA LYS A 133 26.07 -5.20 -0.40
C LYS A 133 26.08 -6.28 -1.49
N GLY A 134 26.24 -5.88 -2.75
CA GLY A 134 26.34 -6.80 -3.89
C GLY A 134 25.00 -7.29 -4.40
N ALA A 135 23.98 -6.44 -4.44
CA ALA A 135 22.79 -6.72 -5.22
C ALA A 135 23.14 -6.73 -6.72
N ASP A 136 22.85 -7.83 -7.39
CA ASP A 136 23.04 -8.01 -8.84
C ASP A 136 21.85 -7.49 -9.64
N LEU A 137 20.68 -7.41 -9.01
CA LEU A 137 19.41 -6.96 -9.57
C LEU A 137 18.63 -6.17 -8.51
N LEU A 138 17.83 -5.20 -8.93
CA LEU A 138 17.00 -4.40 -8.05
C LEU A 138 15.51 -4.50 -8.42
N VAL A 139 14.66 -4.66 -7.39
CA VAL A 139 13.21 -4.42 -7.45
C VAL A 139 12.93 -3.24 -6.52
N ILE A 140 12.32 -2.19 -7.05
CA ILE A 140 12.07 -0.96 -6.29
C ILE A 140 10.59 -0.61 -6.30
N ALA A 141 9.94 -0.67 -5.13
CA ALA A 141 8.66 -0.03 -4.90
C ALA A 141 8.92 1.44 -4.58
N THR A 142 8.69 2.33 -5.54
CA THR A 142 9.17 3.70 -5.46
C THR A 142 8.29 4.58 -4.56
N LEU A 143 8.87 5.52 -3.81
CA LEU A 143 8.12 6.48 -3.01
C LEU A 143 7.69 7.70 -3.82
N ASN A 144 8.63 8.32 -4.52
CA ASN A 144 8.43 9.49 -5.38
C ASN A 144 8.72 9.15 -6.84
N SER A 145 8.16 9.95 -7.75
CA SER A 145 8.50 9.82 -9.18
C SER A 145 9.84 10.48 -9.55
N ASP A 146 10.23 11.55 -8.86
CA ASP A 146 11.44 12.33 -9.15
C ASP A 146 12.56 12.07 -8.13
N GLY A 147 13.80 12.48 -8.49
CA GLY A 147 14.95 12.47 -7.59
C GLY A 147 15.78 11.19 -7.59
N TRP A 148 15.62 10.32 -8.57
CA TRP A 148 16.27 8.99 -8.64
C TRP A 148 17.67 9.01 -9.25
N ASP A 149 18.15 10.12 -9.82
CA ASP A 149 19.44 10.21 -10.53
C ASP A 149 20.61 9.57 -9.76
N PRO A 150 20.80 9.78 -8.42
CA PRO A 150 21.93 9.19 -7.72
C PRO A 150 21.90 7.65 -7.69
N VAL A 151 20.70 7.06 -7.61
CA VAL A 151 20.51 5.61 -7.65
C VAL A 151 20.71 5.08 -9.06
N LEU A 152 20.09 5.71 -10.06
CA LEU A 152 20.18 5.30 -11.46
C LEU A 152 21.63 5.32 -11.96
N GLN A 153 22.39 6.37 -11.64
CA GLN A 153 23.82 6.46 -11.96
C GLN A 153 24.65 5.38 -11.25
N ALA A 154 24.37 5.11 -9.97
CA ALA A 154 25.10 4.09 -9.21
C ALA A 154 24.80 2.67 -9.74
N ALA A 155 23.55 2.39 -10.10
CA ALA A 155 23.18 1.11 -10.70
C ALA A 155 23.77 0.93 -12.10
N ALA A 156 23.71 1.96 -12.94
CA ALA A 156 24.29 1.96 -14.27
C ALA A 156 25.82 1.72 -14.25
N ALA A 157 26.55 2.38 -13.32
CA ALA A 157 27.99 2.18 -13.15
C ALA A 157 28.36 0.74 -12.78
N LYS A 158 27.45 0.01 -12.16
CA LYS A 158 27.60 -1.40 -11.79
C LYS A 158 26.91 -2.38 -12.77
N LYS A 159 26.25 -1.85 -13.80
CA LYS A 159 25.42 -2.60 -14.77
C LYS A 159 24.30 -3.42 -14.09
N VAL A 160 23.75 -2.92 -12.98
CA VAL A 160 22.70 -3.59 -12.20
C VAL A 160 21.33 -3.21 -12.76
N PRO A 161 20.56 -4.16 -13.31
CA PRO A 161 19.21 -3.92 -13.82
C PRO A 161 18.21 -3.56 -12.70
N ILE A 162 17.30 -2.64 -13.00
CA ILE A 162 16.25 -2.17 -12.11
C ILE A 162 14.88 -2.52 -12.72
N VAL A 163 14.04 -3.19 -11.96
CA VAL A 163 12.59 -3.28 -12.20
C VAL A 163 11.88 -2.42 -11.16
N THR A 164 11.01 -1.52 -11.61
CA THR A 164 10.18 -0.71 -10.71
C THR A 164 8.79 -1.30 -10.60
N ILE A 165 8.21 -1.26 -9.40
CA ILE A 165 6.86 -1.76 -9.12
C ILE A 165 6.01 -0.68 -8.46
N ASP A 166 4.68 -0.80 -8.59
CA ASP A 166 3.68 0.08 -8.04
C ASP A 166 3.74 1.50 -8.62
N ARG A 167 4.71 2.32 -8.27
CA ARG A 167 4.81 3.72 -8.70
C ARG A 167 5.89 3.91 -9.75
N LYS A 168 5.63 4.78 -10.71
CA LYS A 168 6.54 5.10 -11.82
C LYS A 168 7.58 6.12 -11.40
N ILE A 169 8.81 5.94 -11.90
CA ILE A 169 9.85 6.97 -11.84
C ILE A 169 9.89 7.77 -13.15
N ASN A 170 10.22 9.06 -13.05
CA ASN A 170 10.43 9.95 -14.19
C ASN A 170 11.83 9.74 -14.77
N ALA A 171 12.02 8.61 -15.44
CA ALA A 171 13.26 8.18 -16.06
C ALA A 171 12.95 7.42 -17.36
N THR A 172 13.98 7.08 -18.13
CA THR A 172 13.81 6.45 -19.44
C THR A 172 13.85 4.93 -19.32
N ALA A 173 12.76 4.28 -19.67
CA ALA A 173 12.72 2.82 -19.75
C ALA A 173 13.73 2.26 -20.75
N CYS A 174 14.29 1.10 -20.45
CA CYS A 174 15.37 0.43 -21.19
C CYS A 174 16.68 1.21 -21.31
N LYS A 175 16.85 2.26 -20.49
CA LYS A 175 18.09 2.99 -20.26
C LYS A 175 18.39 3.09 -18.77
N ASP A 176 17.44 3.59 -18.02
CA ASP A 176 17.60 3.85 -16.59
C ASP A 176 16.96 2.76 -15.73
N TYR A 177 15.91 2.10 -16.23
CA TYR A 177 15.29 0.91 -15.65
C TYR A 177 14.78 -0.01 -16.77
N VAL A 178 14.64 -1.30 -16.48
CA VAL A 178 14.27 -2.34 -17.45
C VAL A 178 12.79 -2.32 -17.74
N SER A 179 11.97 -2.39 -16.69
CA SER A 179 10.52 -2.53 -16.78
C SER A 179 9.83 -1.88 -15.58
N PHE A 180 8.62 -1.38 -15.81
CA PHE A 180 7.70 -0.89 -14.81
C PHE A 180 6.49 -1.83 -14.74
N ILE A 181 6.16 -2.31 -13.54
CA ILE A 181 5.06 -3.26 -13.31
C ILE A 181 4.05 -2.60 -12.36
N ALA A 182 2.85 -2.34 -12.83
CA ALA A 182 1.81 -1.66 -12.06
C ALA A 182 0.41 -1.88 -12.64
N SER A 183 -0.58 -1.37 -11.93
CA SER A 183 -1.94 -1.17 -12.43
C SER A 183 -2.02 0.04 -13.39
N ASP A 184 -3.09 0.12 -14.18
CA ASP A 184 -3.45 1.36 -14.90
C ASP A 184 -4.23 2.29 -13.95
N PHE A 185 -3.53 3.27 -13.36
CA PHE A 185 -4.12 4.15 -12.37
C PHE A 185 -5.15 5.13 -12.94
N VAL A 186 -5.02 5.50 -14.21
CA VAL A 186 -6.06 6.30 -14.88
C VAL A 186 -7.33 5.47 -15.01
N GLU A 187 -7.21 4.21 -15.42
CA GLU A 187 -8.35 3.30 -15.53
C GLU A 187 -8.96 2.97 -14.16
N GLN A 188 -8.14 2.81 -13.10
CA GLN A 188 -8.67 2.67 -11.73
C GLN A 188 -9.54 3.88 -11.35
N GLY A 189 -9.08 5.10 -11.62
CA GLY A 189 -9.85 6.32 -11.39
C GLY A 189 -11.15 6.38 -12.20
N ARG A 190 -11.11 5.97 -13.48
CA ARG A 190 -12.30 5.90 -14.35
C ARG A 190 -13.33 4.90 -13.82
N ARG A 191 -12.90 3.72 -13.43
CA ARG A 191 -13.76 2.67 -12.85
C ARG A 191 -14.34 3.08 -11.50
N ALA A 192 -13.55 3.78 -10.66
CA ALA A 192 -14.04 4.35 -9.41
C ALA A 192 -15.13 5.41 -9.66
N ALA A 193 -14.97 6.23 -10.70
CA ALA A 193 -16.00 7.18 -11.12
C ALA A 193 -17.27 6.47 -11.60
N ASP A 194 -17.17 5.39 -12.38
CA ASP A 194 -18.33 4.62 -12.83
C ASP A 194 -19.12 4.07 -11.62
N GLN A 195 -18.45 3.50 -10.62
CA GLN A 195 -19.10 3.04 -9.38
C GLN A 195 -19.70 4.21 -8.59
N MET A 196 -19.05 5.38 -8.53
CA MET A 196 -19.58 6.56 -7.87
C MET A 196 -20.82 7.12 -8.58
N ILE A 197 -20.82 7.14 -9.91
CA ILE A 197 -21.95 7.55 -10.75
C ILE A 197 -23.15 6.63 -10.49
N GLU A 198 -22.94 5.33 -10.47
CA GLU A 198 -23.98 4.35 -10.16
C GLU A 198 -24.53 4.55 -8.75
N ALA A 199 -23.67 4.64 -7.75
CA ALA A 199 -24.05 4.78 -6.35
C ALA A 199 -24.82 6.07 -6.03
N THR A 200 -24.53 7.18 -6.74
CA THR A 200 -25.14 8.50 -6.52
C THR A 200 -26.28 8.82 -7.48
N GLY A 201 -26.50 8.00 -8.50
CA GLY A 201 -27.39 8.32 -9.62
C GLY A 201 -26.86 9.44 -10.52
N GLY A 202 -25.58 9.66 -10.56
CA GLY A 202 -24.87 10.61 -11.45
C GLY A 202 -25.04 12.07 -11.11
N LYS A 203 -25.47 12.44 -9.90
CA LYS A 203 -25.73 13.84 -9.52
C LYS A 203 -25.43 14.16 -8.05
N GLY A 204 -25.14 15.43 -7.78
CA GLY A 204 -24.87 15.93 -6.43
C GLY A 204 -23.39 16.31 -6.23
N GLU A 205 -23.00 16.49 -4.99
CA GLU A 205 -21.64 16.88 -4.60
C GLU A 205 -20.85 15.70 -4.09
N VAL A 206 -19.60 15.55 -4.54
CA VAL A 206 -18.67 14.51 -4.09
C VAL A 206 -17.33 15.13 -3.68
N ALA A 207 -16.61 14.41 -2.84
CA ALA A 207 -15.27 14.74 -2.39
C ALA A 207 -14.25 13.73 -2.90
N ILE A 208 -12.99 14.14 -3.02
CA ILE A 208 -11.85 13.26 -3.25
C ILE A 208 -10.91 13.34 -2.04
N LEU A 209 -10.64 12.20 -1.41
CA LEU A 209 -9.53 12.03 -0.48
C LEU A 209 -8.31 11.60 -1.28
N LEU A 210 -7.41 12.56 -1.48
CA LEU A 210 -6.21 12.37 -2.30
C LEU A 210 -5.17 11.54 -1.55
N GLY A 211 -4.42 10.73 -2.28
CA GLY A 211 -3.23 10.06 -1.77
C GLY A 211 -2.08 11.02 -1.49
N SER A 212 -0.90 10.45 -1.30
CA SER A 212 0.33 11.23 -1.09
C SER A 212 0.75 11.97 -2.36
N ALA A 213 1.28 13.17 -2.19
CA ALA A 213 1.85 13.93 -3.29
C ALA A 213 3.20 13.34 -3.76
N GLY A 214 3.64 13.73 -4.97
CA GLY A 214 4.97 13.41 -5.49
C GLY A 214 5.08 12.07 -6.21
N ASN A 215 3.97 11.37 -6.44
CA ASN A 215 3.92 10.14 -7.23
C ASN A 215 2.77 10.15 -8.24
N ASN A 216 2.86 9.27 -9.23
CA ASN A 216 1.88 9.19 -10.32
C ASN A 216 0.53 8.60 -9.89
N VAL A 217 0.47 7.76 -8.85
CA VAL A 217 -0.77 7.08 -8.43
C VAL A 217 -1.86 8.09 -8.11
N THR A 218 -1.56 9.06 -7.23
CA THR A 218 -2.50 10.13 -6.85
C THR A 218 -2.94 10.94 -8.06
N THR A 219 -2.00 11.41 -8.90
CA THR A 219 -2.33 12.27 -10.04
C THR A 219 -3.13 11.54 -11.11
N GLU A 220 -2.82 10.28 -11.39
CA GLU A 220 -3.48 9.49 -12.42
C GLU A 220 -4.86 8.99 -11.97
N ARG A 221 -5.03 8.55 -10.71
CA ARG A 221 -6.34 8.20 -10.13
C ARG A 221 -7.28 9.40 -10.12
N THR A 222 -6.81 10.56 -9.64
CA THR A 222 -7.58 11.83 -9.68
C THR A 222 -7.99 12.18 -11.10
N LYS A 223 -7.04 12.13 -12.05
CA LYS A 223 -7.29 12.43 -13.47
C LYS A 223 -8.41 11.55 -14.03
N GLY A 224 -8.25 10.23 -13.91
CA GLY A 224 -9.21 9.27 -14.43
C GLY A 224 -10.61 9.48 -13.86
N PHE A 225 -10.71 9.71 -12.55
CA PHE A 225 -11.98 9.96 -11.87
C PHE A 225 -12.67 11.25 -12.37
N LYS A 226 -11.94 12.37 -12.42
CA LYS A 226 -12.48 13.67 -12.84
C LYS A 226 -12.88 13.69 -14.32
N GLU A 227 -12.05 13.13 -15.20
CA GLU A 227 -12.36 13.02 -16.62
C GLU A 227 -13.62 12.19 -16.86
N ARG A 228 -13.75 11.05 -16.15
CA ARG A 228 -14.90 10.16 -16.31
C ARG A 228 -16.20 10.79 -15.81
N ILE A 229 -16.17 11.50 -14.66
CA ILE A 229 -17.34 12.24 -14.19
C ILE A 229 -17.74 13.33 -15.19
N ALA A 230 -16.77 14.11 -15.69
CA ALA A 230 -17.07 15.15 -16.67
C ALA A 230 -17.69 14.58 -17.96
N GLU A 231 -17.26 13.40 -18.37
CA GLU A 231 -17.76 12.70 -19.58
C GLU A 231 -19.18 12.13 -19.38
N LYS A 232 -19.43 11.46 -18.25
CA LYS A 232 -20.61 10.61 -18.05
C LYS A 232 -21.69 11.19 -17.13
N ALA A 233 -21.31 12.04 -16.19
CA ALA A 233 -22.21 12.57 -15.17
C ALA A 233 -21.89 14.03 -14.83
N PRO A 234 -22.09 14.98 -15.74
CA PRO A 234 -21.72 16.38 -15.53
C PRO A 234 -22.49 17.09 -14.40
N GLU A 235 -23.56 16.47 -13.88
CA GLU A 235 -24.28 16.95 -12.69
C GLU A 235 -23.65 16.47 -11.36
N LEU A 236 -22.72 15.55 -11.40
CA LEU A 236 -21.93 15.12 -10.24
C LEU A 236 -20.72 16.05 -10.12
N LYS A 237 -20.59 16.81 -9.04
CA LYS A 237 -19.58 17.85 -8.88
C LYS A 237 -18.57 17.50 -7.82
N VAL A 238 -17.29 17.53 -8.17
CA VAL A 238 -16.21 17.46 -7.17
C VAL A 238 -16.10 18.85 -6.52
N VAL A 239 -16.40 18.92 -5.22
CA VAL A 239 -16.47 20.20 -4.47
C VAL A 239 -15.47 20.27 -3.31
N PHE A 240 -14.71 19.20 -3.09
CA PHE A 240 -13.70 19.12 -2.04
C PHE A 240 -12.62 18.11 -2.45
N GLU A 241 -11.37 18.54 -2.30
CA GLU A 241 -10.19 17.70 -2.56
C GLU A 241 -9.15 18.02 -1.49
N GLN A 242 -8.75 17.00 -0.73
CA GLN A 242 -7.72 17.15 0.30
C GLN A 242 -6.94 15.85 0.49
N THR A 243 -5.63 15.97 0.73
CA THR A 243 -4.79 14.79 0.92
C THR A 243 -5.04 14.13 2.27
N GLY A 244 -5.19 12.80 2.24
CA GLY A 244 -5.17 11.91 3.40
C GLY A 244 -3.92 11.02 3.40
N ASP A 245 -2.96 11.25 2.48
CA ASP A 245 -1.64 10.61 2.42
C ASP A 245 -1.68 9.07 2.46
N PHE A 246 -2.74 8.44 1.91
CA PHE A 246 -2.99 7.01 1.97
C PHE A 246 -3.11 6.44 3.41
N ALA A 247 -3.33 7.30 4.42
CA ALA A 247 -3.38 6.93 5.82
C ALA A 247 -4.80 6.99 6.40
N ARG A 248 -5.18 5.98 7.20
CA ARG A 248 -6.52 5.85 7.78
C ARG A 248 -6.88 7.03 8.68
N GLU A 249 -5.99 7.38 9.59
CA GLU A 249 -6.20 8.47 10.56
C GLU A 249 -6.35 9.83 9.88
N LYS A 250 -5.57 10.07 8.83
CA LYS A 250 -5.69 11.31 8.04
C LYS A 250 -6.96 11.32 7.20
N GLY A 251 -7.34 10.19 6.59
CA GLY A 251 -8.61 10.02 5.89
C GLY A 251 -9.79 10.33 6.81
N GLN A 252 -9.75 9.86 8.06
CA GLN A 252 -10.75 10.20 9.08
C GLN A 252 -10.78 11.69 9.37
N GLN A 253 -9.64 12.31 9.69
CA GLN A 253 -9.55 13.74 10.01
C GLN A 253 -10.07 14.63 8.88
N VAL A 254 -9.67 14.32 7.63
CA VAL A 254 -10.13 15.05 6.44
C VAL A 254 -11.64 14.90 6.25
N THR A 255 -12.18 13.71 6.51
CA THR A 255 -13.61 13.46 6.40
C THR A 255 -14.40 14.17 7.51
N GLU A 256 -13.89 14.29 8.72
CA GLU A 256 -14.50 15.08 9.79
C GLU A 256 -14.61 16.55 9.39
N GLN A 257 -13.56 17.12 8.78
CA GLN A 257 -13.58 18.49 8.23
C GLN A 257 -14.57 18.63 7.06
N LEU A 258 -14.61 17.62 6.17
CA LEU A 258 -15.54 17.58 5.05
C LEU A 258 -17.00 17.63 5.54
N ILE A 259 -17.38 16.81 6.50
CA ILE A 259 -18.75 16.74 7.02
C ILE A 259 -19.18 18.08 7.63
N GLN A 260 -18.27 18.77 8.31
CA GLN A 260 -18.54 20.08 8.90
C GLN A 260 -18.71 21.16 7.83
N SER A 261 -17.87 21.17 6.80
CA SER A 261 -17.88 22.20 5.73
C SER A 261 -18.93 21.93 4.64
N LYS A 262 -19.26 20.67 4.40
CA LYS A 262 -20.16 20.18 3.34
C LYS A 262 -21.15 19.14 3.87
N PRO A 263 -22.10 19.51 4.76
CA PRO A 263 -23.01 18.56 5.40
C PRO A 263 -23.94 17.81 4.43
N GLY A 264 -24.10 18.33 3.21
CA GLY A 264 -24.91 17.75 2.14
C GLY A 264 -24.15 16.84 1.16
N ILE A 265 -22.87 16.55 1.42
CA ILE A 265 -22.04 15.70 0.56
C ILE A 265 -22.72 14.36 0.27
N LYS A 266 -22.70 13.92 -0.99
CA LYS A 266 -23.36 12.68 -1.44
C LYS A 266 -22.41 11.52 -1.57
N GLY A 267 -21.13 11.80 -1.89
CA GLY A 267 -20.14 10.73 -2.07
C GLY A 267 -18.73 11.16 -1.71
N ILE A 268 -17.91 10.18 -1.40
CA ILE A 268 -16.48 10.31 -1.12
C ILE A 268 -15.74 9.27 -1.99
N TYR A 269 -14.91 9.75 -2.88
CA TYR A 269 -13.90 8.93 -3.53
C TYR A 269 -12.63 8.98 -2.70
N ALA A 270 -12.20 7.88 -2.13
CA ALA A 270 -10.93 7.76 -1.45
C ALA A 270 -9.94 6.99 -2.36
N GLU A 271 -8.81 7.60 -2.66
CA GLU A 271 -7.81 7.01 -3.57
C GLU A 271 -7.11 5.77 -3.01
N ASN A 272 -7.42 5.39 -1.76
CA ASN A 272 -7.12 4.06 -1.24
C ASN A 272 -8.12 3.64 -0.14
N ASP A 273 -8.09 2.34 0.18
CA ASP A 273 -8.98 1.72 1.15
C ASP A 273 -8.78 2.24 2.57
N GLU A 274 -7.54 2.50 2.99
CA GLU A 274 -7.27 2.99 4.34
C GLU A 274 -7.94 4.35 4.59
N MET A 275 -7.84 5.27 3.64
CA MET A 275 -8.57 6.56 3.73
C MET A 275 -10.09 6.36 3.70
N GLY A 276 -10.58 5.42 2.88
CA GLY A 276 -12.01 5.08 2.81
C GLY A 276 -12.53 4.51 4.13
N LEU A 277 -11.79 3.64 4.78
CA LEU A 277 -12.10 3.12 6.12
C LEU A 277 -12.03 4.20 7.19
N GLY A 278 -11.11 5.16 7.05
CA GLY A 278 -11.06 6.38 7.86
C GLY A 278 -12.33 7.23 7.67
N ALA A 279 -12.79 7.39 6.43
CA ALA A 279 -14.04 8.09 6.13
C ALA A 279 -15.26 7.40 6.77
N VAL A 280 -15.32 6.06 6.72
CA VAL A 280 -16.37 5.29 7.43
C VAL A 280 -16.34 5.58 8.93
N ALA A 281 -15.16 5.63 9.56
CA ALA A 281 -15.04 5.94 11.00
C ALA A 281 -15.55 7.35 11.32
N ALA A 282 -15.20 8.36 10.52
CA ALA A 282 -15.69 9.73 10.67
C ALA A 282 -17.21 9.84 10.52
N LEU A 283 -17.80 9.16 9.52
CA LEU A 283 -19.24 9.14 9.31
C LEU A 283 -19.99 8.47 10.48
N LYS A 284 -19.47 7.36 10.99
CA LYS A 284 -20.00 6.71 12.20
C LYS A 284 -19.95 7.64 13.41
N GLY A 285 -18.82 8.31 13.62
CA GLY A 285 -18.65 9.30 14.70
C GLY A 285 -19.62 10.48 14.60
N ALA A 286 -19.99 10.88 13.37
CA ALA A 286 -20.98 11.92 13.11
C ALA A 286 -22.45 11.44 13.15
N GLY A 287 -22.72 10.18 13.56
CA GLY A 287 -24.06 9.61 13.66
C GLY A 287 -24.72 9.30 12.31
N LYS A 288 -23.98 9.27 11.21
CA LYS A 288 -24.50 8.87 9.91
C LYS A 288 -24.75 7.36 9.87
N LYS A 289 -25.67 6.94 9.02
CA LYS A 289 -25.97 5.53 8.77
C LYS A 289 -25.23 5.03 7.54
N ALA A 290 -25.06 3.72 7.44
CA ALA A 290 -24.55 3.07 6.24
C ALA A 290 -25.37 3.49 5.01
N GLY A 291 -24.70 3.92 3.95
CA GLY A 291 -25.29 4.37 2.70
C GLY A 291 -25.77 5.83 2.66
N ASP A 292 -25.77 6.59 3.78
CA ASP A 292 -26.09 8.03 3.78
C ASP A 292 -25.14 8.84 2.91
N VAL A 293 -23.85 8.48 2.92
CA VAL A 293 -22.81 8.99 2.04
C VAL A 293 -22.18 7.81 1.30
N LYS A 294 -22.13 7.87 -0.01
CA LYS A 294 -21.57 6.81 -0.85
C LYS A 294 -20.05 6.87 -0.81
N ILE A 295 -19.38 5.76 -0.56
CA ILE A 295 -17.92 5.69 -0.53
C ILE A 295 -17.45 4.71 -1.60
N VAL A 296 -16.51 5.16 -2.44
CA VAL A 296 -15.79 4.32 -3.38
C VAL A 296 -14.31 4.41 -3.08
N THR A 297 -13.60 3.28 -3.07
CA THR A 297 -12.19 3.22 -2.73
C THR A 297 -11.38 2.43 -3.76
N VAL A 298 -10.07 2.42 -3.58
CA VAL A 298 -9.13 1.62 -4.38
C VAL A 298 -8.22 0.86 -3.42
N ASP A 299 -7.87 -0.33 -3.72
CA ASP A 299 -6.85 -1.30 -3.31
C ASP A 299 -7.42 -2.73 -3.33
N GLY A 300 -8.57 -3.02 -2.73
CA GLY A 300 -9.14 -4.36 -2.65
C GLY A 300 -8.76 -5.10 -1.37
N THR A 301 -8.54 -4.36 -0.28
CA THR A 301 -8.27 -4.95 1.03
C THR A 301 -9.52 -5.65 1.59
N ARG A 302 -9.30 -6.72 2.35
CA ARG A 302 -10.40 -7.48 2.96
C ARG A 302 -11.34 -6.61 3.80
N ASN A 303 -10.79 -5.64 4.53
CA ASN A 303 -11.58 -4.75 5.37
C ASN A 303 -12.46 -3.80 4.56
N ALA A 304 -11.99 -3.31 3.41
CA ALA A 304 -12.79 -2.46 2.54
C ALA A 304 -13.89 -3.27 1.83
N VAL A 305 -13.56 -4.47 1.36
CA VAL A 305 -14.58 -5.39 0.77
C VAL A 305 -15.62 -5.79 1.81
N GLN A 306 -15.21 -6.03 3.08
CA GLN A 306 -16.17 -6.22 4.18
C GLN A 306 -17.04 -4.97 4.40
N GLY A 307 -16.48 -3.78 4.22
CA GLY A 307 -17.22 -2.51 4.27
C GLY A 307 -18.34 -2.43 3.23
N ILE A 308 -18.20 -3.09 2.07
CA ILE A 308 -19.29 -3.23 1.09
C ILE A 308 -20.38 -4.14 1.65
N VAL A 309 -20.01 -5.31 2.18
CA VAL A 309 -20.95 -6.26 2.78
C VAL A 309 -21.76 -5.62 3.92
N ASP A 310 -21.11 -4.74 4.70
CA ASP A 310 -21.71 -3.99 5.81
C ASP A 310 -22.50 -2.75 5.35
N GLY A 311 -22.50 -2.43 4.05
CA GLY A 311 -23.24 -1.32 3.44
C GLY A 311 -22.62 0.08 3.64
N TRP A 312 -21.38 0.19 4.16
CA TRP A 312 -20.68 1.46 4.35
C TRP A 312 -19.91 1.92 3.12
N ILE A 313 -19.39 0.99 2.36
CA ILE A 313 -18.63 1.25 1.10
C ILE A 313 -19.52 0.79 -0.05
N SER A 314 -19.58 1.58 -1.11
CA SER A 314 -20.40 1.30 -2.30
C SER A 314 -19.65 0.49 -3.34
N GLY A 315 -18.32 0.63 -3.39
CA GLY A 315 -17.48 -0.13 -4.30
C GLY A 315 -16.00 0.05 -4.04
N VAL A 316 -15.23 -0.93 -4.47
CA VAL A 316 -13.77 -0.99 -4.35
C VAL A 316 -13.17 -1.42 -5.68
N ILE A 317 -12.24 -0.64 -6.21
CA ILE A 317 -11.42 -1.05 -7.34
C ILE A 317 -10.17 -1.74 -6.81
N GLU A 318 -9.85 -2.93 -7.30
CA GLU A 318 -8.60 -3.59 -6.91
C GLU A 318 -7.39 -2.81 -7.42
N SER A 319 -6.33 -2.77 -6.60
CA SER A 319 -4.96 -2.48 -6.97
C SER A 319 -4.13 -3.61 -6.36
N ASN A 320 -3.71 -4.57 -7.20
CA ASN A 320 -3.17 -5.82 -6.69
C ASN A 320 -1.69 -5.67 -6.28
N PRO A 321 -1.32 -5.82 -4.99
CA PRO A 321 0.05 -5.62 -4.50
C PRO A 321 0.97 -6.82 -4.67
N ARG A 322 0.49 -7.93 -5.25
CA ARG A 322 1.25 -9.19 -5.33
C ARG A 322 2.23 -9.18 -6.50
N PHE A 323 3.15 -8.22 -6.55
CA PHE A 323 4.10 -8.01 -7.66
C PHE A 323 5.20 -9.09 -7.75
N GLY A 324 5.45 -9.89 -6.71
CA GLY A 324 6.56 -10.83 -6.66
C GLY A 324 6.68 -11.74 -7.89
N PRO A 325 5.64 -12.50 -8.27
CA PRO A 325 5.69 -13.38 -9.43
C PRO A 325 6.08 -12.66 -10.73
N LEU A 326 5.48 -11.49 -11.01
CA LEU A 326 5.76 -10.73 -12.24
C LEU A 326 7.16 -10.10 -12.22
N ALA A 327 7.58 -9.52 -11.08
CA ALA A 327 8.90 -8.92 -10.96
C ALA A 327 10.02 -9.94 -11.17
N PHE A 328 9.92 -11.09 -10.50
CA PHE A 328 10.93 -12.15 -10.66
C PHE A 328 10.85 -12.84 -12.03
N GLN A 329 9.68 -12.97 -12.63
CA GLN A 329 9.56 -13.46 -14.01
C GLN A 329 10.21 -12.50 -15.00
N THR A 330 9.97 -11.18 -14.87
CA THR A 330 10.58 -10.16 -15.72
C THR A 330 12.10 -10.17 -15.58
N LEU A 331 12.63 -10.24 -14.35
CA LEU A 331 14.07 -10.35 -14.12
C LEU A 331 14.66 -11.62 -14.73
N ASP A 332 14.03 -12.77 -14.55
CA ASP A 332 14.50 -14.06 -15.07
C ASP A 332 14.52 -14.09 -16.60
N THR A 333 13.45 -13.60 -17.23
CA THR A 333 13.37 -13.47 -18.69
C THR A 333 14.45 -12.54 -19.22
N PHE A 334 14.60 -11.35 -18.62
CA PHE A 334 15.58 -10.34 -19.02
C PHE A 334 17.02 -10.85 -18.89
N THR A 335 17.37 -11.46 -17.75
CA THR A 335 18.74 -11.92 -17.48
C THR A 335 19.16 -13.15 -18.33
N LYS A 336 18.20 -13.88 -18.89
CA LYS A 336 18.46 -14.91 -19.91
C LYS A 336 18.76 -14.29 -21.29
N GLY A 337 18.52 -13.00 -21.46
CA GLY A 337 18.73 -12.27 -22.73
C GLY A 337 17.52 -12.28 -23.63
N GLU A 338 16.34 -12.53 -23.09
CA GLU A 338 15.07 -12.39 -23.79
C GLU A 338 14.52 -10.98 -23.57
N ASP A 339 13.85 -10.42 -24.56
CA ASP A 339 13.22 -9.11 -24.50
C ASP A 339 12.06 -9.10 -23.51
N VAL A 340 11.96 -8.05 -22.70
CA VAL A 340 10.85 -7.86 -21.77
C VAL A 340 10.08 -6.57 -22.09
N PRO A 341 8.75 -6.51 -21.84
CA PRO A 341 7.99 -5.27 -21.98
C PRO A 341 8.52 -4.17 -21.05
N GLN A 342 8.57 -2.93 -21.56
CA GLN A 342 8.93 -1.77 -20.73
C GLN A 342 7.86 -1.42 -19.69
N ASP A 343 6.58 -1.74 -20.01
CA ASP A 343 5.44 -1.58 -19.09
C ASP A 343 4.68 -2.91 -19.03
N VAL A 344 4.46 -3.41 -17.81
CA VAL A 344 3.65 -4.58 -17.50
C VAL A 344 2.44 -4.12 -16.69
N ILE A 345 1.27 -4.09 -17.34
CA ILE A 345 0.04 -3.58 -16.70
C ILE A 345 -0.79 -4.74 -16.17
N ILE A 346 -1.09 -4.71 -14.88
CA ILE A 346 -1.93 -5.68 -14.19
C ILE A 346 -3.40 -5.37 -14.47
N GLN A 347 -4.18 -6.41 -14.74
CA GLN A 347 -5.62 -6.30 -14.87
C GLN A 347 -6.28 -6.41 -13.48
N ASP A 348 -6.70 -5.28 -12.94
CA ASP A 348 -7.37 -5.22 -11.66
C ASP A 348 -8.83 -5.69 -11.72
N SER A 349 -9.29 -6.33 -10.65
CA SER A 349 -10.69 -6.67 -10.41
C SER A 349 -11.46 -5.46 -9.85
N ALA A 350 -12.73 -5.66 -9.49
CA ALA A 350 -13.53 -4.70 -8.74
C ALA A 350 -14.52 -5.45 -7.85
N TYR A 351 -14.87 -4.80 -6.75
CA TYR A 351 -15.86 -5.30 -5.80
C TYR A 351 -17.00 -4.29 -5.67
N ASP A 352 -18.21 -4.80 -5.63
CA ASP A 352 -19.47 -4.08 -5.46
C ASP A 352 -20.47 -4.92 -4.64
N ALA A 353 -21.70 -4.44 -4.50
CA ALA A 353 -22.72 -5.13 -3.73
C ALA A 353 -23.06 -6.54 -4.27
N ASP A 354 -22.89 -6.76 -5.57
CA ASP A 354 -23.26 -8.01 -6.24
C ASP A 354 -22.24 -9.12 -5.98
N ASN A 355 -20.95 -8.76 -5.87
CA ASN A 355 -19.87 -9.74 -5.80
C ASN A 355 -19.09 -9.76 -4.48
N ALA A 356 -19.11 -8.70 -3.67
CA ALA A 356 -18.26 -8.58 -2.49
C ALA A 356 -18.38 -9.77 -1.54
N LYS A 357 -19.59 -10.23 -1.27
CA LYS A 357 -19.84 -11.35 -0.34
C LYS A 357 -19.21 -12.66 -0.80
N THR A 358 -19.19 -12.93 -2.11
CA THR A 358 -18.66 -14.16 -2.68
C THR A 358 -17.17 -14.07 -2.99
N GLU A 359 -16.67 -12.87 -3.31
CA GLU A 359 -15.32 -12.63 -3.77
C GLU A 359 -14.35 -12.14 -2.65
N ILE A 360 -14.85 -11.82 -1.43
CA ILE A 360 -14.04 -11.33 -0.30
C ILE A 360 -12.85 -12.24 0.05
N ALA A 361 -12.93 -13.52 -0.26
CA ALA A 361 -11.83 -14.45 -0.05
C ALA A 361 -10.61 -14.17 -0.96
N LYS A 362 -10.80 -13.45 -2.07
CA LYS A 362 -9.72 -13.03 -2.99
C LYS A 362 -9.03 -11.73 -2.55
N ALA A 363 -9.69 -10.93 -1.71
CA ALA A 363 -9.14 -9.72 -1.12
C ALA A 363 -7.93 -10.03 -0.22
N TYR A 364 -7.01 -9.07 -0.07
CA TYR A 364 -5.78 -9.24 0.71
C TYR A 364 -5.79 -8.47 2.04
#